data_5d5a2675145c206ec693ce1a01656a45
#
_entry.id   5d5a2675145c206ec693ce1a01656a45
#
_cell.length_a   1.000
_cell.length_b   1.000
_cell.length_c   1.000
_cell.angle_alpha   90.00
_cell.angle_beta   90.00
_cell.angle_gamma   90.00
#
_symmetry.space_group_name_H-M   'P 1'
#
loop_
_entity.id
_entity.type
_entity.pdbx_description
1 polymer ?
#
loop_
_entity_poly.entity_id
_entity_poly.type
_entity_poly.pdbx_seq_one_letter_code
_entity_poly.pdbx_strand_id
1 'polypeptide(L)'
;MQENAALVTRDGRVVSILDMNDPDFPEGAQTQDLNGAFVIPGLINAHGHIGMARGLDTSAQAHTTDNVIRQLRLSAAYGITTVVSLGDEPPHAFMVRDGVNPAERGMARVFLAGDVLYAETVDEVVEEVSRNHEFRPDWMKIRVDDGLGQREKMSPEIYSAIIDEVHSHNLQLAAHIVTLEDAKGILQNGGDLIAHSVRDEPVDRELIDLMLDRDICITPTLTRELSVFVYAERPDFFDDPFFLEYADPEVLEQLQRPEVQAVFTGNAADYFRNALPLAIENMIALNNAGVRVAMGTDSGPPARFQGYFEHMEMQMMQDAGMSAAEVLRSATRYAAECMGIDDELGTLEEGKWADFVVVEENPFEDITNLRSITDVFIGAKRVVR
;
A
#
# COMPACT_ATOMS: atom_id res chain seq x y z
N MET A 1 16.87 -7.40 -15.99
CA MET A 1 17.95 -6.90 -15.10
C MET A 1 19.09 -6.45 -15.99
N GLN A 2 19.66 -5.27 -15.74
CA GLN A 2 20.85 -4.78 -16.43
C GLN A 2 22.04 -4.92 -15.47
N GLU A 3 23.07 -5.63 -15.90
CA GLU A 3 24.30 -5.84 -15.12
C GLU A 3 25.31 -4.73 -15.40
N ASN A 4 26.19 -4.43 -14.43
CA ASN A 4 27.23 -3.40 -14.53
C ASN A 4 26.68 -2.03 -14.99
N ALA A 5 25.51 -1.65 -14.47
CA ALA A 5 24.81 -0.43 -14.83
C ALA A 5 25.11 0.69 -13.83
N ALA A 6 25.11 1.92 -14.35
CA ALA A 6 25.08 3.14 -13.53
C ALA A 6 23.73 3.84 -13.68
N LEU A 7 23.05 4.07 -12.57
CA LEU A 7 21.87 4.92 -12.51
C LEU A 7 22.33 6.39 -12.41
N VAL A 8 22.08 7.16 -13.44
CA VAL A 8 22.43 8.59 -13.48
C VAL A 8 21.22 9.41 -13.04
N THR A 9 21.41 10.29 -12.07
CA THR A 9 20.34 11.13 -11.53
C THR A 9 20.73 12.61 -11.56
N ARG A 10 19.75 13.49 -11.75
CA ARG A 10 19.90 14.96 -11.66
C ARG A 10 18.61 15.57 -11.12
N ASP A 11 18.74 16.51 -10.19
CA ASP A 11 17.61 17.24 -9.60
C ASP A 11 16.49 16.33 -9.06
N GLY A 12 16.88 15.18 -8.49
CA GLY A 12 15.98 14.19 -7.91
C GLY A 12 15.32 13.24 -8.90
N ARG A 13 15.66 13.34 -10.21
CA ARG A 13 15.07 12.50 -11.25
C ARG A 13 16.11 11.61 -11.92
N VAL A 14 15.64 10.50 -12.46
CA VAL A 14 16.44 9.61 -13.31
C VAL A 14 16.71 10.33 -14.65
N VAL A 15 17.99 10.35 -15.06
CA VAL A 15 18.40 10.87 -16.36
C VAL A 15 18.63 9.73 -17.35
N SER A 16 19.32 8.68 -16.90
CA SER A 16 19.61 7.51 -17.73
C SER A 16 20.09 6.33 -16.89
N ILE A 17 20.04 5.14 -17.47
CA ILE A 17 20.76 3.97 -16.98
C ILE A 17 21.80 3.61 -18.04
N LEU A 18 23.08 3.72 -17.72
CA LEU A 18 24.19 3.52 -18.63
C LEU A 18 24.96 2.23 -18.27
N ASP A 19 25.60 1.61 -19.26
CA ASP A 19 26.68 0.66 -18.98
C ASP A 19 27.86 1.42 -18.38
N MET A 20 28.57 0.82 -17.43
CA MET A 20 29.74 1.46 -16.78
C MET A 20 30.87 1.81 -17.74
N ASN A 21 30.90 1.21 -18.93
CA ASN A 21 31.87 1.50 -19.98
C ASN A 21 31.34 2.44 -21.07
N ASP A 22 30.15 3.01 -20.86
CA ASP A 22 29.54 3.92 -21.83
C ASP A 22 30.37 5.20 -21.99
N PRO A 23 30.76 5.61 -23.21
CA PRO A 23 31.51 6.83 -23.44
C PRO A 23 30.74 8.11 -23.08
N ASP A 24 29.41 8.04 -22.97
CA ASP A 24 28.54 9.16 -22.61
C ASP A 24 28.38 9.35 -21.09
N PHE A 25 29.23 8.67 -20.30
CA PHE A 25 29.22 8.86 -18.84
C PHE A 25 29.49 10.32 -18.47
N PRO A 26 28.66 10.98 -17.63
CA PRO A 26 28.76 12.42 -17.39
C PRO A 26 30.09 12.82 -16.74
N GLU A 27 30.86 13.70 -17.37
CA GLU A 27 32.08 14.26 -16.76
C GLU A 27 31.75 15.05 -15.48
N GLY A 28 32.51 14.79 -14.41
CA GLY A 28 32.38 15.48 -13.13
C GLY A 28 31.19 15.03 -12.30
N ALA A 29 30.48 13.96 -12.68
CA ALA A 29 29.43 13.37 -11.83
C ALA A 29 30.03 12.84 -10.51
N GLN A 30 29.33 13.08 -9.42
CA GLN A 30 29.63 12.37 -8.15
C GLN A 30 29.19 10.91 -8.29
N THR A 31 30.09 9.99 -8.04
CA THR A 31 29.81 8.56 -8.16
C THR A 31 29.83 7.88 -6.80
N GLN A 32 28.93 6.95 -6.60
CA GLN A 32 28.91 6.04 -5.46
C GLN A 32 28.96 4.61 -6.01
N ASP A 33 29.99 3.85 -5.62
CA ASP A 33 30.06 2.42 -5.93
C ASP A 33 29.16 1.66 -4.93
N LEU A 34 28.27 0.84 -5.44
CA LEU A 34 27.37 0.00 -4.65
C LEU A 34 27.88 -1.44 -4.50
N ASN A 35 29.13 -1.69 -4.93
CA ASN A 35 29.84 -2.97 -4.74
C ASN A 35 29.08 -4.21 -5.24
N GLY A 36 28.33 -4.07 -6.33
CA GLY A 36 27.58 -5.16 -6.93
C GLY A 36 26.22 -5.43 -6.29
N ALA A 37 25.75 -4.55 -5.41
CA ALA A 37 24.39 -4.61 -4.85
C ALA A 37 23.33 -4.39 -5.93
N PHE A 38 22.10 -4.82 -5.64
CA PHE A 38 20.96 -4.66 -6.53
C PHE A 38 20.28 -3.31 -6.28
N VAL A 39 19.96 -2.62 -7.37
CA VAL A 39 19.15 -1.39 -7.32
C VAL A 39 17.78 -1.68 -7.91
N ILE A 40 16.75 -1.41 -7.14
CA ILE A 40 15.35 -1.58 -7.53
C ILE A 40 14.61 -0.26 -7.39
N PRO A 41 13.50 -0.05 -8.13
CA PRO A 41 12.61 1.07 -7.86
C PRO A 41 12.17 1.06 -6.41
N GLY A 42 11.92 2.24 -5.85
CA GLY A 42 11.33 2.34 -4.52
C GLY A 42 10.00 1.60 -4.43
N LEU A 43 9.79 0.90 -3.32
CA LEU A 43 8.59 0.11 -3.10
C LEU A 43 7.39 1.03 -2.86
N ILE A 44 6.21 0.63 -3.35
CA ILE A 44 4.96 1.36 -3.24
C ILE A 44 3.95 0.51 -2.49
N ASN A 45 3.42 1.03 -1.39
CA ASN A 45 2.22 0.49 -0.75
C ASN A 45 1.00 1.17 -1.38
N ALA A 46 0.26 0.43 -2.21
CA ALA A 46 -0.93 0.92 -2.91
C ALA A 46 -2.19 0.99 -2.03
N HIS A 47 -2.12 0.53 -0.79
CA HIS A 47 -3.21 0.58 0.18
C HIS A 47 -2.67 0.56 1.61
N GLY A 48 -2.36 1.72 2.15
CA GLY A 48 -2.03 1.93 3.55
C GLY A 48 -2.93 2.99 4.19
N HIS A 49 -2.61 3.36 5.43
CA HIS A 49 -3.24 4.45 6.17
C HIS A 49 -2.19 5.27 6.91
N ILE A 50 -2.31 6.58 6.85
CA ILE A 50 -1.36 7.52 7.46
C ILE A 50 -2.06 8.47 8.42
N GLY A 51 -1.47 8.65 9.61
CA GLY A 51 -1.92 9.64 10.58
C GLY A 51 -3.02 9.19 11.52
N MET A 52 -3.63 8.01 11.31
CA MET A 52 -4.78 7.50 12.07
C MET A 52 -4.43 7.08 13.51
N ALA A 53 -3.20 6.61 13.74
CA ALA A 53 -2.79 6.08 15.03
C ALA A 53 -1.34 6.39 15.36
N ARG A 54 -1.00 6.33 16.66
CA ARG A 54 0.37 6.29 17.14
C ARG A 54 0.53 5.10 18.09
N GLY A 55 1.17 4.04 17.63
CA GLY A 55 1.12 2.76 18.31
C GLY A 55 -0.30 2.22 18.36
N LEU A 56 -0.85 2.03 19.56
CA LEU A 56 -2.25 1.62 19.76
C LEU A 56 -3.19 2.80 20.04
N ASP A 57 -2.68 4.03 20.13
CA ASP A 57 -3.46 5.24 20.40
C ASP A 57 -4.08 5.79 19.09
N THR A 58 -5.41 5.85 19.05
CA THR A 58 -6.20 6.44 17.95
C THR A 58 -6.88 7.76 18.35
N SER A 59 -6.53 8.32 19.49
CA SER A 59 -7.11 9.58 19.95
C SER A 59 -6.64 10.76 19.10
N ALA A 60 -7.31 11.91 19.23
CA ALA A 60 -6.95 13.14 18.53
C ALA A 60 -5.50 13.58 18.79
N GLN A 61 -4.86 13.12 19.88
CA GLN A 61 -3.46 13.38 20.20
C GLN A 61 -2.50 12.66 19.23
N ALA A 62 -2.94 11.57 18.59
CA ALA A 62 -2.18 10.88 17.55
C ALA A 62 -2.22 11.65 16.20
N HIS A 63 -3.22 12.47 15.97
CA HIS A 63 -3.47 13.17 14.71
C HIS A 63 -2.62 14.45 14.62
N THR A 64 -1.34 14.32 14.32
CA THR A 64 -0.40 15.43 14.22
C THR A 64 0.50 15.32 12.99
N THR A 65 0.99 16.45 12.46
CA THR A 65 1.97 16.47 11.35
C THR A 65 3.24 15.70 11.70
N ASP A 66 3.70 15.79 12.97
CA ASP A 66 4.88 15.05 13.42
C ASP A 66 4.67 13.53 13.39
N ASN A 67 3.47 13.05 13.75
CA ASN A 67 3.15 11.62 13.65
C ASN A 67 3.08 11.17 12.20
N VAL A 68 2.47 11.94 11.30
CA VAL A 68 2.45 11.65 9.86
C VAL A 68 3.88 11.56 9.31
N ILE A 69 4.73 12.55 9.58
CA ILE A 69 6.13 12.54 9.14
C ILE A 69 6.89 11.33 9.70
N ARG A 70 6.68 11.00 10.99
CA ARG A 70 7.29 9.83 11.63
C ARG A 70 6.90 8.53 10.92
N GLN A 71 5.62 8.35 10.59
CA GLN A 71 5.13 7.16 9.89
C GLN A 71 5.69 7.05 8.47
N LEU A 72 5.74 8.16 7.72
CA LEU A 72 6.31 8.17 6.38
C LEU A 72 7.83 7.94 6.39
N ARG A 73 8.55 8.37 7.43
CA ARG A 73 9.96 8.02 7.64
C ARG A 73 10.15 6.55 7.97
N LEU A 74 9.27 5.99 8.79
CA LEU A 74 9.28 4.57 9.10
C LEU A 74 9.08 3.74 7.82
N SER A 75 8.10 4.10 6.99
CA SER A 75 7.90 3.45 5.68
C SER A 75 9.17 3.53 4.83
N ALA A 76 9.77 4.72 4.70
CA ALA A 76 11.02 4.91 3.95
C ALA A 76 12.18 4.07 4.49
N ALA A 77 12.31 3.90 5.81
CA ALA A 77 13.36 3.08 6.43
C ALA A 77 13.25 1.60 6.02
N TYR A 78 12.05 1.12 5.73
CA TYR A 78 11.77 -0.21 5.20
C TYR A 78 11.80 -0.28 3.65
N GLY A 79 12.25 0.79 2.96
CA GLY A 79 12.30 0.82 1.50
C GLY A 79 10.97 1.14 0.81
N ILE A 80 9.90 1.40 1.58
CA ILE A 80 8.62 1.84 1.03
C ILE A 80 8.71 3.35 0.79
N THR A 81 8.99 3.73 -0.44
CA THR A 81 9.23 5.15 -0.80
C THR A 81 7.95 5.91 -1.12
N THR A 82 6.84 5.18 -1.29
CA THR A 82 5.52 5.76 -1.59
C THR A 82 4.43 4.98 -0.87
N VAL A 83 3.48 5.71 -0.27
CA VAL A 83 2.28 5.16 0.35
C VAL A 83 1.06 5.84 -0.26
N VAL A 84 0.12 5.05 -0.76
CA VAL A 84 -1.24 5.52 -1.08
C VAL A 84 -2.12 5.19 0.12
N SER A 85 -2.54 6.22 0.83
CA SER A 85 -3.41 6.11 1.98
C SER A 85 -4.86 6.19 1.50
N LEU A 86 -5.63 5.14 1.75
CA LEU A 86 -6.97 4.97 1.22
C LEU A 86 -8.05 5.14 2.29
N GLY A 87 -8.09 6.32 2.88
CA GLY A 87 -9.21 6.79 3.69
C GLY A 87 -8.92 7.08 5.15
N ASP A 88 -9.76 7.92 5.71
CA ASP A 88 -9.78 8.37 7.11
C ASP A 88 -8.49 9.09 7.55
N GLU A 89 -7.83 9.79 6.61
CA GLU A 89 -6.65 10.58 6.93
C GLU A 89 -7.03 11.87 7.65
N PRO A 90 -6.34 12.21 8.76
CA PRO A 90 -6.55 13.48 9.42
C PRO A 90 -6.07 14.64 8.52
N PRO A 91 -6.62 15.87 8.66
CA PRO A 91 -6.20 17.05 7.89
C PRO A 91 -4.70 17.32 7.92
N HIS A 92 -4.00 16.85 8.97
CA HIS A 92 -2.55 16.94 9.11
C HIS A 92 -1.79 16.16 8.02
N ALA A 93 -2.38 15.08 7.47
CA ALA A 93 -1.77 14.32 6.38
C ALA A 93 -1.70 15.17 5.10
N PHE A 94 -2.78 15.88 4.77
CA PHE A 94 -2.83 16.82 3.64
C PHE A 94 -1.83 17.97 3.81
N MET A 95 -1.69 18.51 5.03
CA MET A 95 -0.68 19.55 5.32
C MET A 95 0.75 19.03 5.06
N VAL A 96 1.03 17.77 5.38
CA VAL A 96 2.34 17.16 5.12
C VAL A 96 2.53 16.90 3.62
N ARG A 97 1.54 16.31 2.94
CA ARG A 97 1.61 16.08 1.49
C ARG A 97 1.90 17.36 0.71
N ASP A 98 1.18 18.43 1.02
CA ASP A 98 1.23 19.68 0.25
C ASP A 98 2.40 20.60 0.67
N GLY A 99 2.90 20.49 1.91
CA GLY A 99 3.85 21.45 2.47
C GLY A 99 5.25 20.91 2.76
N VAL A 100 5.49 19.61 2.65
CA VAL A 100 6.76 18.98 3.05
C VAL A 100 7.41 18.27 1.85
N ASN A 101 8.67 18.61 1.56
CA ASN A 101 9.46 17.91 0.54
C ASN A 101 9.94 16.55 1.07
N PRO A 102 9.48 15.41 0.48
CA PRO A 102 9.83 14.08 0.94
C PRO A 102 11.33 13.81 0.94
N ALA A 103 12.04 14.20 -0.12
CA ALA A 103 13.48 14.00 -0.26
C ALA A 103 14.30 14.79 0.78
N GLU A 104 13.84 15.97 1.20
CA GLU A 104 14.52 16.76 2.23
C GLU A 104 14.29 16.23 3.64
N ARG A 105 13.17 15.56 3.85
CA ARG A 105 12.79 15.00 5.13
C ARG A 105 13.15 13.53 5.29
N GLY A 106 13.61 12.87 4.23
CA GLY A 106 13.90 11.43 4.23
C GLY A 106 12.65 10.62 4.59
N MET A 107 11.53 10.93 3.96
CA MET A 107 10.24 10.29 4.21
C MET A 107 9.61 9.83 2.90
N ALA A 108 8.76 8.81 2.95
CA ALA A 108 7.98 8.35 1.80
C ALA A 108 7.10 9.46 1.23
N ARG A 109 6.83 9.41 -0.07
CA ARG A 109 5.76 10.19 -0.71
C ARG A 109 4.42 9.65 -0.24
N VAL A 110 3.41 10.51 -0.21
CA VAL A 110 2.07 10.11 0.20
C VAL A 110 1.02 10.66 -0.77
N PHE A 111 0.07 9.80 -1.12
CA PHE A 111 -1.17 10.11 -1.82
C PHE A 111 -2.33 9.81 -0.88
N LEU A 112 -3.41 10.59 -0.93
CA LEU A 112 -4.44 10.61 0.11
C LEU A 112 -5.83 10.53 -0.52
N ALA A 113 -6.74 9.81 0.14
CA ALA A 113 -8.13 9.68 -0.30
C ALA A 113 -9.12 10.57 0.50
N GLY A 114 -8.73 11.03 1.68
CA GLY A 114 -9.60 11.77 2.58
C GLY A 114 -10.52 10.86 3.39
N ASP A 115 -11.71 11.34 3.72
CA ASP A 115 -12.67 10.54 4.48
C ASP A 115 -13.17 9.35 3.64
N VAL A 116 -13.42 8.21 4.28
CA VAL A 116 -14.18 7.13 3.65
C VAL A 116 -15.62 7.62 3.49
N LEU A 117 -16.04 7.80 2.23
CA LEU A 117 -17.35 8.37 1.89
C LEU A 117 -18.48 7.48 2.36
N TYR A 118 -19.48 8.09 2.95
CA TYR A 118 -20.69 7.46 3.40
C TYR A 118 -21.90 8.39 3.19
N ALA A 119 -22.94 7.90 2.57
CA ALA A 119 -24.22 8.58 2.43
C ALA A 119 -25.35 7.61 2.78
N GLU A 120 -26.39 8.10 3.44
CA GLU A 120 -27.60 7.31 3.73
C GLU A 120 -28.60 7.37 2.57
N THR A 121 -28.55 8.45 1.80
CA THR A 121 -29.43 8.70 0.66
C THR A 121 -28.65 9.23 -0.54
N VAL A 122 -29.21 9.07 -1.73
CA VAL A 122 -28.62 9.63 -2.98
C VAL A 122 -28.53 11.16 -2.92
N ASP A 123 -29.47 11.83 -2.25
CA ASP A 123 -29.48 13.29 -2.13
C ASP A 123 -28.30 13.84 -1.32
N GLU A 124 -27.69 13.04 -0.44
CA GLU A 124 -26.53 13.41 0.38
C GLU A 124 -25.20 13.24 -0.35
N VAL A 125 -25.17 12.45 -1.44
CA VAL A 125 -23.92 12.08 -2.14
C VAL A 125 -23.13 13.29 -2.60
N VAL A 126 -23.80 14.27 -3.21
CA VAL A 126 -23.12 15.48 -3.74
C VAL A 126 -22.46 16.28 -2.63
N GLU A 127 -23.11 16.42 -1.48
CA GLU A 127 -22.55 17.14 -0.33
C GLU A 127 -21.35 16.38 0.24
N GLU A 128 -21.45 15.05 0.39
CA GLU A 128 -20.41 14.18 0.93
C GLU A 128 -19.14 14.21 0.06
N VAL A 129 -19.29 14.01 -1.25
CA VAL A 129 -18.18 14.03 -2.20
C VAL A 129 -17.56 15.42 -2.29
N SER A 130 -18.39 16.49 -2.35
CA SER A 130 -17.89 17.87 -2.42
C SER A 130 -17.09 18.25 -1.18
N ARG A 131 -17.55 17.86 0.02
CA ARG A 131 -16.84 18.11 1.29
C ARG A 131 -15.46 17.43 1.28
N ASN A 132 -15.38 16.17 0.86
CA ASN A 132 -14.11 15.48 0.77
C ASN A 132 -13.21 16.09 -0.32
N HIS A 133 -13.77 16.50 -1.44
CA HIS A 133 -13.03 17.13 -2.54
C HIS A 133 -12.35 18.46 -2.16
N GLU A 134 -12.85 19.18 -1.14
CA GLU A 134 -12.21 20.41 -0.63
C GLU A 134 -10.75 20.16 -0.17
N PHE A 135 -10.43 18.96 0.29
CA PHE A 135 -9.07 18.55 0.66
C PHE A 135 -8.18 18.23 -0.55
N ARG A 136 -8.74 18.23 -1.77
CA ARG A 136 -8.04 17.85 -3.02
C ARG A 136 -7.39 16.46 -2.89
N PRO A 137 -8.18 15.42 -2.62
CA PRO A 137 -7.66 14.06 -2.52
C PRO A 137 -7.13 13.58 -3.87
N ASP A 138 -6.23 12.59 -3.85
CA ASP A 138 -5.69 11.95 -5.05
C ASP A 138 -6.61 10.82 -5.53
N TRP A 139 -7.35 10.21 -4.60
CA TRP A 139 -8.36 9.17 -4.79
C TRP A 139 -9.57 9.45 -3.91
N MET A 140 -10.66 8.72 -4.11
CA MET A 140 -11.73 8.63 -3.12
C MET A 140 -12.00 7.19 -2.72
N LYS A 141 -12.61 6.98 -1.57
CA LYS A 141 -12.81 5.65 -0.97
C LYS A 141 -14.23 5.48 -0.47
N ILE A 142 -14.80 4.29 -0.71
CA ILE A 142 -16.02 3.81 -0.06
C ILE A 142 -15.79 2.47 0.64
N ARG A 143 -16.72 2.11 1.50
CA ARG A 143 -16.77 0.80 2.14
C ARG A 143 -18.13 0.13 1.89
N VAL A 144 -18.06 -1.06 1.28
CA VAL A 144 -19.23 -1.90 0.99
C VAL A 144 -19.11 -3.20 1.76
N ASP A 145 -19.39 -3.14 3.06
CA ASP A 145 -19.48 -4.30 3.95
C ASP A 145 -20.46 -4.04 5.10
N ASP A 146 -21.02 -5.09 5.69
CA ASP A 146 -21.91 -5.04 6.83
C ASP A 146 -21.19 -5.16 8.18
N GLY A 147 -19.86 -5.26 8.20
CA GLY A 147 -19.07 -5.43 9.42
C GLY A 147 -19.42 -6.71 10.19
N LEU A 148 -19.64 -7.82 9.50
CA LEU A 148 -20.14 -9.08 10.07
C LEU A 148 -21.53 -8.93 10.72
N GLY A 149 -22.44 -8.21 10.06
CA GLY A 149 -23.79 -7.96 10.51
C GLY A 149 -23.93 -6.88 11.57
N GLN A 150 -22.92 -6.03 11.76
CA GLN A 150 -22.94 -4.96 12.76
C GLN A 150 -23.47 -3.63 12.23
N ARG A 151 -23.58 -3.47 10.92
CA ARG A 151 -24.05 -2.25 10.25
C ARG A 151 -24.85 -2.58 9.00
N GLU A 152 -25.61 -1.62 8.53
CA GLU A 152 -26.23 -1.69 7.21
C GLU A 152 -25.18 -1.51 6.13
N LYS A 153 -25.21 -2.38 5.12
CA LYS A 153 -24.31 -2.32 3.97
C LYS A 153 -24.77 -1.25 3.00
N MET A 154 -23.85 -0.46 2.46
CA MET A 154 -24.15 0.53 1.42
C MET A 154 -24.84 -0.13 0.23
N SER A 155 -25.99 0.43 -0.19
CA SER A 155 -26.78 -0.12 -1.29
C SER A 155 -26.15 0.17 -2.66
N PRO A 156 -26.44 -0.66 -3.69
CA PRO A 156 -26.00 -0.41 -5.06
C PRO A 156 -26.39 0.96 -5.62
N GLU A 157 -27.57 1.47 -5.24
CA GLU A 157 -28.04 2.79 -5.65
C GLU A 157 -27.13 3.91 -5.11
N ILE A 158 -26.72 3.80 -3.84
CA ILE A 158 -25.88 4.81 -3.18
C ILE A 158 -24.45 4.75 -3.74
N TYR A 159 -23.82 3.57 -3.80
CA TYR A 159 -22.44 3.53 -4.30
C TYR A 159 -22.34 3.86 -5.80
N SER A 160 -23.37 3.55 -6.60
CA SER A 160 -23.42 3.99 -8.00
C SER A 160 -23.43 5.52 -8.11
N ALA A 161 -24.27 6.18 -7.30
CA ALA A 161 -24.33 7.65 -7.27
C ALA A 161 -23.00 8.28 -6.78
N ILE A 162 -22.32 7.66 -5.79
CA ILE A 162 -21.02 8.13 -5.32
C ILE A 162 -19.96 7.98 -6.44
N ILE A 163 -19.93 6.85 -7.14
CA ILE A 163 -18.99 6.62 -8.26
C ILE A 163 -19.17 7.69 -9.34
N ASP A 164 -20.42 7.94 -9.76
CA ASP A 164 -20.74 8.94 -10.79
C ASP A 164 -20.32 10.35 -10.35
N GLU A 165 -20.58 10.72 -9.10
CA GLU A 165 -20.20 12.03 -8.57
C GLU A 165 -18.67 12.18 -8.45
N VAL A 166 -17.96 11.15 -7.96
CA VAL A 166 -16.48 11.14 -7.90
C VAL A 166 -15.87 11.30 -9.30
N HIS A 167 -16.40 10.58 -10.28
CA HIS A 167 -15.96 10.69 -11.67
C HIS A 167 -16.24 12.08 -12.27
N SER A 168 -17.31 12.77 -11.83
CA SER A 168 -17.59 14.14 -12.27
C SER A 168 -16.47 15.12 -11.89
N HIS A 169 -15.71 14.80 -10.82
CA HIS A 169 -14.52 15.54 -10.38
C HIS A 169 -13.20 15.08 -11.02
N ASN A 170 -13.24 14.14 -11.98
CA ASN A 170 -12.07 13.48 -12.60
C ASN A 170 -11.18 12.75 -11.57
N LEU A 171 -11.77 12.19 -10.53
CA LEU A 171 -11.11 11.35 -9.54
C LEU A 171 -11.52 9.89 -9.72
N GLN A 172 -10.72 8.98 -9.18
CA GLN A 172 -10.97 7.54 -9.16
C GLN A 172 -11.46 7.11 -7.79
N LEU A 173 -12.26 6.02 -7.76
CA LEU A 173 -12.84 5.46 -6.54
C LEU A 173 -12.29 4.07 -6.23
N ALA A 174 -11.74 3.90 -5.03
CA ALA A 174 -11.40 2.61 -4.45
C ALA A 174 -12.55 2.11 -3.55
N ALA A 175 -12.92 0.85 -3.68
CA ALA A 175 -13.99 0.25 -2.89
C ALA A 175 -13.47 -0.89 -1.98
N HIS A 176 -13.63 -0.73 -0.66
CA HIS A 176 -13.51 -1.84 0.27
C HIS A 176 -14.67 -2.81 0.05
N ILE A 177 -14.35 -4.07 -0.20
CA ILE A 177 -15.33 -5.15 -0.37
C ILE A 177 -14.98 -6.35 0.51
N VAL A 178 -15.94 -7.24 0.66
CA VAL A 178 -15.79 -8.55 1.30
C VAL A 178 -16.20 -9.65 0.35
N THR A 179 -17.36 -9.47 -0.32
CA THR A 179 -18.05 -10.51 -1.07
C THR A 179 -17.79 -10.43 -2.57
N LEU A 180 -17.91 -11.58 -3.23
CA LEU A 180 -17.86 -11.67 -4.69
C LEU A 180 -18.96 -10.82 -5.35
N GLU A 181 -20.17 -10.83 -4.75
CA GLU A 181 -21.30 -10.04 -5.24
C GLU A 181 -21.01 -8.54 -5.20
N ASP A 182 -20.46 -8.04 -4.08
CA ASP A 182 -20.11 -6.62 -3.92
C ASP A 182 -19.01 -6.21 -4.90
N ALA A 183 -17.98 -7.05 -5.10
CA ALA A 183 -16.91 -6.78 -6.06
C ALA A 183 -17.48 -6.62 -7.48
N LYS A 184 -18.35 -7.52 -7.93
CA LYS A 184 -19.02 -7.42 -9.23
C LYS A 184 -19.90 -6.18 -9.30
N GLY A 185 -20.71 -5.93 -8.28
CA GLY A 185 -21.60 -4.77 -8.22
C GLY A 185 -20.83 -3.45 -8.37
N ILE A 186 -19.73 -3.28 -7.64
CA ILE A 186 -18.84 -2.11 -7.77
C ILE A 186 -18.30 -1.96 -9.19
N LEU A 187 -17.77 -3.03 -9.78
CA LEU A 187 -17.20 -2.97 -11.13
C LEU A 187 -18.25 -2.69 -12.20
N GLN A 188 -19.44 -3.28 -12.10
CA GLN A 188 -20.56 -3.03 -13.01
C GLN A 188 -21.05 -1.58 -12.96
N ASN A 189 -20.88 -0.90 -11.83
CA ASN A 189 -21.24 0.50 -11.64
C ASN A 189 -20.05 1.47 -11.81
N GLY A 190 -18.90 1.01 -12.25
CA GLY A 190 -17.82 1.90 -12.65
C GLY A 190 -16.66 2.04 -11.66
N GLY A 191 -16.65 1.39 -10.52
CA GLY A 191 -15.55 1.46 -9.56
C GLY A 191 -14.18 1.15 -10.17
N ASP A 192 -13.10 1.79 -9.69
CA ASP A 192 -11.80 1.81 -10.35
C ASP A 192 -10.75 0.93 -9.67
N LEU A 193 -10.96 0.56 -8.40
CA LEU A 193 -10.05 -0.31 -7.64
C LEU A 193 -10.84 -1.17 -6.67
N ILE A 194 -10.55 -2.47 -6.66
CA ILE A 194 -11.02 -3.38 -5.61
C ILE A 194 -9.99 -3.40 -4.48
N ALA A 195 -10.41 -2.89 -3.32
CA ALA A 195 -9.62 -2.93 -2.10
C ALA A 195 -10.01 -4.14 -1.26
N HIS A 196 -9.00 -4.90 -0.89
CA HIS A 196 -9.04 -6.22 -0.25
C HIS A 196 -9.43 -7.36 -1.19
N SER A 197 -9.08 -8.60 -0.79
CA SER A 197 -9.49 -9.80 -1.51
C SER A 197 -10.96 -10.11 -1.29
N VAL A 198 -11.63 -10.62 -2.32
CA VAL A 198 -12.87 -11.40 -2.15
C VAL A 198 -12.56 -12.59 -1.25
N ARG A 199 -13.38 -12.82 -0.21
CA ARG A 199 -13.07 -13.82 0.82
C ARG A 199 -14.26 -14.57 1.40
N ASP A 200 -15.42 -14.52 0.72
CA ASP A 200 -16.64 -15.28 1.01
C ASP A 200 -16.82 -16.46 0.07
N GLU A 201 -16.52 -16.30 -1.23
CA GLU A 201 -16.64 -17.30 -2.26
C GLU A 201 -15.41 -17.29 -3.20
N PRO A 202 -15.10 -18.40 -3.90
CA PRO A 202 -14.10 -18.40 -4.96
C PRO A 202 -14.44 -17.40 -6.07
N VAL A 203 -13.44 -16.64 -6.54
CA VAL A 203 -13.63 -15.74 -7.68
C VAL A 203 -14.00 -16.53 -8.91
N ASP A 204 -14.91 -15.98 -9.71
CA ASP A 204 -15.43 -16.63 -10.89
C ASP A 204 -15.04 -15.91 -12.18
N ARG A 205 -15.41 -16.51 -13.32
CA ARG A 205 -15.07 -15.99 -14.63
C ARG A 205 -15.64 -14.60 -14.88
N GLU A 206 -16.84 -14.30 -14.36
CA GLU A 206 -17.47 -13.00 -14.54
C GLU A 206 -16.67 -11.88 -13.88
N LEU A 207 -16.22 -12.06 -12.62
CA LEU A 207 -15.38 -11.08 -11.94
C LEU A 207 -14.06 -10.88 -12.70
N ILE A 208 -13.41 -11.96 -13.11
CA ILE A 208 -12.16 -11.91 -13.88
C ILE A 208 -12.34 -11.11 -15.16
N ASP A 209 -13.38 -11.39 -15.94
CA ASP A 209 -13.65 -10.69 -17.19
C ASP A 209 -13.94 -9.20 -16.94
N LEU A 210 -14.74 -8.84 -15.93
CA LEU A 210 -15.00 -7.45 -15.55
C LEU A 210 -13.72 -6.68 -15.21
N MET A 211 -12.79 -7.32 -14.50
CA MET A 211 -11.50 -6.69 -14.15
C MET A 211 -10.59 -6.53 -15.37
N LEU A 212 -10.49 -7.55 -16.21
CA LEU A 212 -9.65 -7.52 -17.42
C LEU A 212 -10.16 -6.54 -18.47
N ASP A 213 -11.46 -6.52 -18.73
CA ASP A 213 -12.08 -5.67 -19.76
C ASP A 213 -11.90 -4.18 -19.46
N ARG A 214 -11.82 -3.80 -18.19
CA ARG A 214 -11.64 -2.42 -17.73
C ARG A 214 -10.25 -2.13 -17.18
N ASP A 215 -9.35 -3.11 -17.22
CA ASP A 215 -7.99 -3.00 -16.67
C ASP A 215 -7.94 -2.62 -15.18
N ILE A 216 -8.88 -3.15 -14.40
CA ILE A 216 -9.03 -2.89 -12.97
C ILE A 216 -8.04 -3.70 -12.16
N CYS A 217 -7.43 -3.06 -11.16
CA CYS A 217 -6.52 -3.68 -10.23
C CYS A 217 -7.20 -4.12 -8.92
N ILE A 218 -6.48 -4.96 -8.16
CA ILE A 218 -6.82 -5.31 -6.78
C ILE A 218 -5.64 -5.04 -5.85
N THR A 219 -5.92 -4.56 -4.63
CA THR A 219 -4.97 -4.54 -3.51
C THR A 219 -5.41 -5.58 -2.48
N PRO A 220 -4.76 -6.77 -2.39
CA PRO A 220 -5.28 -7.91 -1.63
C PRO A 220 -5.26 -7.71 -0.12
N THR A 221 -4.25 -7.05 0.43
CA THR A 221 -4.12 -6.73 1.86
C THR A 221 -4.26 -7.94 2.80
N LEU A 222 -3.56 -9.04 2.48
CA LEU A 222 -3.62 -10.29 3.25
C LEU A 222 -3.19 -10.09 4.71
N THR A 223 -2.21 -9.23 4.93
CA THR A 223 -1.74 -8.85 6.28
C THR A 223 -2.83 -8.17 7.12
N ARG A 224 -3.77 -7.46 6.49
CA ARG A 224 -4.94 -6.91 7.18
C ARG A 224 -5.79 -8.02 7.77
N GLU A 225 -6.06 -9.08 7.00
CA GLU A 225 -6.84 -10.23 7.47
C GLU A 225 -6.12 -10.94 8.63
N LEU A 226 -4.81 -11.17 8.47
CA LEU A 226 -3.96 -11.77 9.49
C LEU A 226 -3.99 -10.95 10.78
N SER A 227 -3.96 -9.63 10.71
CA SER A 227 -3.88 -8.74 11.86
C SER A 227 -5.06 -8.85 12.83
N VAL A 228 -6.20 -9.36 12.38
CA VAL A 228 -7.41 -9.48 13.21
C VAL A 228 -7.29 -10.62 14.25
N PHE A 229 -6.40 -11.60 14.02
CA PHE A 229 -6.30 -12.77 14.90
C PHE A 229 -4.87 -13.14 15.32
N VAL A 230 -3.84 -12.60 14.67
CA VAL A 230 -2.45 -13.02 14.94
C VAL A 230 -2.00 -12.70 16.36
N TYR A 231 -2.56 -11.68 16.97
CA TYR A 231 -2.21 -11.24 18.33
C TYR A 231 -3.00 -11.95 19.44
N ALA A 232 -3.86 -12.92 19.13
CA ALA A 232 -4.47 -13.79 20.14
C ALA A 232 -3.42 -14.52 20.99
N GLU A 233 -2.25 -14.73 20.40
CA GLU A 233 -1.03 -15.22 21.03
C GLU A 233 0.13 -14.28 20.66
N ARG A 234 1.33 -14.53 21.20
CA ARG A 234 2.51 -13.78 20.80
C ARG A 234 2.93 -14.21 19.39
N PRO A 235 2.94 -13.29 18.39
CA PRO A 235 3.36 -13.64 17.04
C PRO A 235 4.86 -13.97 16.94
N ASP A 236 5.23 -14.90 16.06
CA ASP A 236 6.63 -15.30 15.84
C ASP A 236 7.49 -14.13 15.32
N PHE A 237 6.90 -13.22 14.53
CA PHE A 237 7.64 -12.08 14.00
C PHE A 237 8.06 -11.06 15.07
N PHE A 238 7.59 -11.19 16.33
CA PHE A 238 8.12 -10.39 17.44
C PHE A 238 9.57 -10.76 17.82
N ASP A 239 10.10 -11.83 17.23
CA ASP A 239 11.52 -12.22 17.35
C ASP A 239 12.33 -11.94 16.07
N ASP A 240 11.68 -11.40 15.02
CA ASP A 240 12.35 -11.06 13.76
C ASP A 240 13.25 -9.81 13.94
N PRO A 241 14.59 -9.94 13.76
CA PRO A 241 15.49 -8.79 13.89
C PRO A 241 15.15 -7.63 12.96
N PHE A 242 14.63 -7.90 11.75
CA PHE A 242 14.23 -6.88 10.79
C PHE A 242 13.02 -6.08 11.28
N PHE A 243 12.09 -6.73 11.96
CA PHE A 243 10.97 -6.08 12.63
C PHE A 243 11.43 -5.24 13.84
N LEU A 244 12.27 -5.86 14.69
CA LEU A 244 12.71 -5.27 15.95
C LEU A 244 13.60 -4.03 15.77
N GLU A 245 14.19 -3.84 14.59
CA GLU A 245 15.01 -2.65 14.28
C GLU A 245 14.24 -1.33 14.49
N TYR A 246 12.92 -1.33 14.18
CA TYR A 246 12.08 -0.14 14.25
C TYR A 246 10.82 -0.32 15.12
N ALA A 247 10.61 -1.49 15.69
CA ALA A 247 9.43 -1.75 16.52
C ALA A 247 9.49 -0.94 17.82
N ASP A 248 8.33 -0.39 18.23
CA ASP A 248 8.19 0.30 19.51
C ASP A 248 8.02 -0.76 20.63
N PRO A 249 8.99 -0.86 21.57
CA PRO A 249 8.92 -1.86 22.64
C PRO A 249 7.68 -1.72 23.53
N GLU A 250 7.17 -0.48 23.71
CA GLU A 250 5.98 -0.25 24.54
C GLU A 250 4.73 -0.82 23.86
N VAL A 251 4.64 -0.70 22.53
CA VAL A 251 3.55 -1.29 21.74
C VAL A 251 3.61 -2.81 21.80
N LEU A 252 4.81 -3.40 21.68
CA LEU A 252 4.99 -4.85 21.78
C LEU A 252 4.61 -5.37 23.15
N GLU A 253 4.98 -4.67 24.24
CA GLU A 253 4.58 -5.04 25.60
C GLU A 253 3.06 -4.96 25.75
N GLN A 254 2.41 -3.93 25.22
CA GLN A 254 0.95 -3.77 25.31
C GLN A 254 0.22 -4.90 24.56
N LEU A 255 0.67 -5.27 23.36
CA LEU A 255 0.06 -6.35 22.57
C LEU A 255 0.20 -7.74 23.20
N GLN A 256 1.13 -7.93 24.14
CA GLN A 256 1.31 -9.17 24.87
C GLN A 256 0.50 -9.25 26.18
N ARG A 257 -0.22 -8.20 26.54
CA ARG A 257 -1.09 -8.22 27.72
C ARG A 257 -2.32 -9.08 27.47
N PRO A 258 -2.71 -9.94 28.41
CA PRO A 258 -3.84 -10.85 28.23
C PRO A 258 -5.15 -10.16 27.85
N GLU A 259 -5.42 -8.99 28.42
CA GLU A 259 -6.61 -8.18 28.11
C GLU A 259 -6.60 -7.63 26.69
N VAL A 260 -5.42 -7.32 26.13
CA VAL A 260 -5.26 -6.87 24.74
C VAL A 260 -5.35 -8.07 23.80
N GLN A 261 -4.69 -9.18 24.11
CA GLN A 261 -4.76 -10.42 23.33
C GLN A 261 -6.20 -10.95 23.21
N ALA A 262 -7.00 -10.79 24.26
CA ALA A 262 -8.41 -11.19 24.25
C ALA A 262 -9.24 -10.44 23.18
N VAL A 263 -8.84 -9.23 22.76
CA VAL A 263 -9.51 -8.47 21.70
C VAL A 263 -9.37 -9.17 20.33
N PHE A 264 -8.27 -9.90 20.14
CA PHE A 264 -7.95 -10.61 18.89
C PHE A 264 -8.50 -12.06 18.89
N THR A 265 -9.50 -12.34 19.70
CA THR A 265 -10.22 -13.62 19.81
C THR A 265 -11.72 -13.45 19.52
N GLY A 266 -12.45 -14.55 19.41
CA GLY A 266 -13.90 -14.54 19.21
C GLY A 266 -14.32 -14.53 17.73
N ASN A 267 -15.59 -14.22 17.47
CA ASN A 267 -16.22 -14.44 16.16
C ASN A 267 -15.51 -13.76 14.98
N ALA A 268 -15.04 -12.53 15.17
CA ALA A 268 -14.32 -11.82 14.12
C ALA A 268 -12.97 -12.48 13.81
N ALA A 269 -12.20 -12.82 14.84
CA ALA A 269 -10.93 -13.53 14.67
C ALA A 269 -11.11 -14.89 13.98
N ASP A 270 -12.15 -15.63 14.36
CA ASP A 270 -12.47 -16.93 13.75
C ASP A 270 -12.90 -16.78 12.30
N TYR A 271 -13.73 -15.76 11.99
CA TYR A 271 -14.12 -15.45 10.61
C TYR A 271 -12.89 -15.15 9.75
N PHE A 272 -12.05 -14.21 10.14
CA PHE A 272 -10.89 -13.80 9.32
C PHE A 272 -9.82 -14.89 9.23
N ARG A 273 -9.61 -15.69 10.27
CA ARG A 273 -8.74 -16.87 10.22
C ARG A 273 -9.20 -17.89 9.18
N ASN A 274 -10.51 -18.10 9.07
CA ASN A 274 -11.10 -19.01 8.09
C ASN A 274 -11.18 -18.42 6.68
N ALA A 275 -11.31 -17.10 6.55
CA ALA A 275 -11.41 -16.40 5.28
C ALA A 275 -10.04 -16.17 4.60
N LEU A 276 -8.95 -16.06 5.37
CA LEU A 276 -7.62 -15.78 4.84
C LEU A 276 -7.13 -16.79 3.79
N PRO A 277 -7.29 -18.12 3.95
CA PRO A 277 -6.91 -19.08 2.90
C PRO A 277 -7.64 -18.81 1.57
N LEU A 278 -8.93 -18.54 1.61
CA LEU A 278 -9.70 -18.23 0.41
C LEU A 278 -9.29 -16.89 -0.21
N ALA A 279 -8.99 -15.88 0.61
CA ALA A 279 -8.46 -14.60 0.14
C ALA A 279 -7.15 -14.78 -0.64
N ILE A 280 -6.26 -15.65 -0.15
CA ILE A 280 -5.00 -16.03 -0.80
C ILE A 280 -5.27 -16.77 -2.13
N GLU A 281 -6.14 -17.78 -2.11
CA GLU A 281 -6.51 -18.53 -3.32
C GLU A 281 -7.11 -17.63 -4.40
N ASN A 282 -7.97 -16.70 -4.01
CA ASN A 282 -8.61 -15.74 -4.92
C ASN A 282 -7.60 -14.74 -5.49
N MET A 283 -6.67 -14.23 -4.70
CA MET A 283 -5.58 -13.38 -5.18
C MET A 283 -4.76 -14.10 -6.26
N ILE A 284 -4.37 -15.36 -6.01
CA ILE A 284 -3.61 -16.17 -6.96
C ILE A 284 -4.43 -16.47 -8.23
N ALA A 285 -5.72 -16.76 -8.09
CA ALA A 285 -6.59 -16.98 -9.25
C ALA A 285 -6.67 -15.74 -10.14
N LEU A 286 -6.80 -14.56 -9.56
CA LEU A 286 -6.80 -13.28 -10.28
C LEU A 286 -5.44 -13.01 -10.95
N ASN A 287 -4.33 -13.18 -10.23
CA ASN A 287 -2.98 -13.00 -10.78
C ASN A 287 -2.73 -13.96 -11.97
N ASN A 288 -3.10 -15.23 -11.84
CA ASN A 288 -2.94 -16.24 -12.90
C ASN A 288 -3.84 -15.95 -14.11
N ALA A 289 -4.95 -15.27 -13.93
CA ALA A 289 -5.82 -14.83 -15.01
C ALA A 289 -5.30 -13.56 -15.72
N GLY A 290 -4.26 -12.90 -15.18
CA GLY A 290 -3.66 -11.69 -15.75
C GLY A 290 -4.20 -10.38 -15.17
N VAL A 291 -5.03 -10.44 -14.12
CA VAL A 291 -5.44 -9.24 -13.38
C VAL A 291 -4.23 -8.69 -12.62
N ARG A 292 -4.03 -7.36 -12.67
CA ARG A 292 -2.94 -6.72 -11.93
C ARG A 292 -3.23 -6.71 -10.44
N VAL A 293 -2.34 -7.35 -9.68
CA VAL A 293 -2.33 -7.32 -8.22
C VAL A 293 -1.31 -6.26 -7.79
N ALA A 294 -1.76 -5.20 -7.14
CA ALA A 294 -0.91 -4.17 -6.57
C ALA A 294 -0.69 -4.47 -5.07
N MET A 295 0.57 -4.48 -4.63
CA MET A 295 0.90 -4.68 -3.22
C MET A 295 0.26 -3.57 -2.38
N GLY A 296 -0.52 -3.96 -1.39
CA GLY A 296 -1.16 -3.11 -0.41
C GLY A 296 -1.45 -3.89 0.86
N THR A 297 -1.41 -3.24 2.01
CA THR A 297 -1.39 -3.92 3.32
C THR A 297 -2.51 -3.51 4.26
N ASP A 298 -3.14 -2.36 4.01
CA ASP A 298 -4.02 -1.72 4.99
C ASP A 298 -3.30 -1.44 6.34
N SER A 299 -1.94 -1.25 6.29
CA SER A 299 -1.12 -0.89 7.45
C SER A 299 -1.39 0.54 7.92
N GLY A 300 -1.14 0.84 9.21
CA GLY A 300 -1.36 2.16 9.82
C GLY A 300 -2.39 2.20 10.94
N PRO A 301 -3.53 1.49 10.88
CA PRO A 301 -4.35 1.24 12.05
C PRO A 301 -3.60 0.53 13.17
N PRO A 302 -4.09 0.55 14.43
CA PRO A 302 -3.43 -0.10 15.57
C PRO A 302 -3.05 -1.56 15.29
N ALA A 303 -1.84 -1.93 15.68
CA ALA A 303 -1.26 -3.27 15.49
C ALA A 303 -1.03 -3.71 14.04
N ARG A 304 -1.15 -2.82 13.06
CA ARG A 304 -0.79 -3.02 11.65
C ARG A 304 0.48 -2.23 11.34
N PHE A 305 1.61 -2.87 11.52
CA PHE A 305 2.94 -2.24 11.53
C PHE A 305 3.38 -1.80 10.13
N GLN A 306 3.37 -0.49 9.91
CA GLN A 306 3.87 0.14 8.68
C GLN A 306 5.34 -0.21 8.43
N GLY A 307 5.68 -0.43 7.17
CA GLY A 307 7.00 -0.86 6.74
C GLY A 307 7.18 -2.38 6.82
N TYR A 308 7.00 -2.96 8.00
CA TYR A 308 7.16 -4.40 8.17
C TYR A 308 6.03 -5.22 7.52
N PHE A 309 4.77 -4.77 7.63
CA PHE A 309 3.65 -5.48 7.03
C PHE A 309 3.71 -5.50 5.50
N GLU A 310 4.31 -4.50 4.88
CA GLU A 310 4.58 -4.49 3.44
C GLU A 310 5.53 -5.64 3.04
N HIS A 311 6.60 -5.86 3.81
CA HIS A 311 7.47 -7.01 3.59
C HIS A 311 6.79 -8.35 3.90
N MET A 312 5.93 -8.40 4.91
CA MET A 312 5.13 -9.58 5.23
C MET A 312 4.11 -9.87 4.11
N GLU A 313 3.42 -8.86 3.58
CA GLU A 313 2.50 -8.99 2.45
C GLU A 313 3.20 -9.59 1.23
N MET A 314 4.35 -9.02 0.85
CA MET A 314 5.16 -9.52 -0.25
C MET A 314 5.60 -10.97 -0.04
N GLN A 315 5.99 -11.34 1.17
CA GLN A 315 6.31 -12.72 1.52
C GLN A 315 5.08 -13.64 1.40
N MET A 316 3.92 -13.23 1.93
CA MET A 316 2.68 -13.99 1.79
C MET A 316 2.27 -14.19 0.32
N MET A 317 2.46 -13.19 -0.54
CA MET A 317 2.22 -13.30 -1.99
C MET A 317 3.15 -14.34 -2.64
N GLN A 318 4.45 -14.36 -2.29
CA GLN A 318 5.40 -15.36 -2.78
C GLN A 318 5.07 -16.75 -2.24
N ASP A 319 4.79 -16.89 -0.96
CA ASP A 319 4.41 -18.17 -0.32
C ASP A 319 3.12 -18.75 -0.93
N ALA A 320 2.22 -17.88 -1.41
CA ALA A 320 1.01 -18.25 -2.14
C ALA A 320 1.28 -18.76 -3.57
N GLY A 321 2.48 -18.53 -4.13
CA GLY A 321 2.88 -19.05 -5.43
C GLY A 321 3.22 -18.01 -6.50
N MET A 322 3.18 -16.71 -6.19
CA MET A 322 3.74 -15.71 -7.10
C MET A 322 5.27 -15.82 -7.11
N SER A 323 5.89 -15.65 -8.28
CA SER A 323 7.35 -15.55 -8.33
C SER A 323 7.84 -14.25 -7.68
N ALA A 324 9.07 -14.24 -7.14
CA ALA A 324 9.66 -13.03 -6.57
C ALA A 324 9.63 -11.83 -7.55
N ALA A 325 9.80 -12.10 -8.85
CA ALA A 325 9.70 -11.07 -9.89
C ALA A 325 8.28 -10.51 -10.09
N GLU A 326 7.23 -11.32 -9.92
CA GLU A 326 5.83 -10.86 -9.95
C GLU A 326 5.52 -10.03 -8.71
N VAL A 327 5.94 -10.48 -7.53
CA VAL A 327 5.77 -9.74 -6.28
C VAL A 327 6.49 -8.39 -6.33
N LEU A 328 7.73 -8.36 -6.84
CA LEU A 328 8.45 -7.09 -6.98
C LEU A 328 7.75 -6.14 -7.96
N ARG A 329 7.20 -6.64 -9.07
CA ARG A 329 6.37 -5.82 -9.98
C ARG A 329 5.09 -5.34 -9.32
N SER A 330 4.46 -6.17 -8.51
CA SER A 330 3.28 -5.82 -7.72
C SER A 330 3.54 -4.66 -6.76
N ALA A 331 4.73 -4.64 -6.12
CA ALA A 331 5.14 -3.61 -5.16
C ALA A 331 5.84 -2.40 -5.80
N THR A 332 5.95 -2.35 -7.14
CA THR A 332 6.60 -1.25 -7.85
C THR A 332 5.75 -0.78 -9.03
N ARG A 333 6.01 -1.33 -10.22
CA ARG A 333 5.36 -0.93 -11.46
C ARG A 333 3.84 -1.05 -11.41
N TYR A 334 3.30 -2.21 -11.00
CA TYR A 334 1.85 -2.42 -10.98
C TYR A 334 1.17 -1.53 -9.93
N ALA A 335 1.80 -1.35 -8.74
CA ALA A 335 1.28 -0.40 -7.76
C ALA A 335 1.20 1.01 -8.33
N ALA A 336 2.22 1.47 -9.08
CA ALA A 336 2.21 2.77 -9.72
C ALA A 336 1.13 2.89 -10.82
N GLU A 337 1.05 1.90 -11.72
CA GLU A 337 0.05 1.84 -12.80
C GLU A 337 -1.37 1.84 -12.24
N CYS A 338 -1.62 1.01 -11.21
CA CYS A 338 -2.92 0.88 -10.57
C CYS A 338 -3.38 2.16 -9.85
N MET A 339 -2.42 2.94 -9.35
CA MET A 339 -2.71 4.18 -8.64
C MET A 339 -2.63 5.43 -9.54
N GLY A 340 -2.36 5.27 -10.83
CA GLY A 340 -2.26 6.38 -11.79
C GLY A 340 -1.08 7.32 -11.53
N ILE A 341 0.02 6.79 -10.98
CA ILE A 341 1.24 7.55 -10.67
C ILE A 341 2.47 7.04 -11.43
N ASP A 342 2.24 6.21 -12.43
CA ASP A 342 3.30 5.54 -13.21
C ASP A 342 4.06 6.49 -14.15
N ASP A 343 3.55 7.65 -14.46
CA ASP A 343 4.30 8.72 -15.16
C ASP A 343 5.48 9.24 -14.32
N GLU A 344 5.41 9.14 -12.99
CA GLU A 344 6.37 9.71 -12.05
C GLU A 344 7.16 8.66 -11.25
N LEU A 345 6.59 7.45 -11.02
CA LEU A 345 7.07 6.46 -10.05
C LEU A 345 6.98 5.02 -10.59
N GLY A 346 7.39 4.05 -9.80
CA GLY A 346 7.23 2.61 -10.05
C GLY A 346 8.30 1.96 -10.90
N THR A 347 9.04 2.72 -11.69
CA THR A 347 10.19 2.26 -12.51
C THR A 347 11.33 3.27 -12.48
N LEU A 348 12.54 2.82 -12.82
CA LEU A 348 13.72 3.69 -12.94
C LEU A 348 13.91 4.07 -14.42
N GLU A 349 12.99 4.90 -14.94
CA GLU A 349 13.00 5.38 -16.31
C GLU A 349 13.30 6.88 -16.37
N GLU A 350 13.84 7.35 -17.51
CA GLU A 350 14.17 8.75 -17.72
C GLU A 350 12.98 9.67 -17.43
N GLY A 351 13.22 10.71 -16.64
CA GLY A 351 12.23 11.71 -16.24
C GLY A 351 11.49 11.39 -14.95
N LYS A 352 11.42 10.12 -14.50
CA LYS A 352 10.75 9.73 -13.26
C LYS A 352 11.57 10.09 -12.02
N TRP A 353 10.94 10.15 -10.88
CA TRP A 353 11.64 10.36 -9.61
C TRP A 353 12.69 9.27 -9.38
N ALA A 354 13.85 9.67 -8.94
CA ALA A 354 14.91 8.77 -8.53
C ALA A 354 14.68 8.28 -7.08
N ASP A 355 13.57 7.57 -6.91
CA ASP A 355 13.22 6.87 -5.68
C ASP A 355 13.61 5.40 -5.87
N PHE A 356 14.59 4.91 -5.10
CA PHE A 356 15.11 3.56 -5.27
C PHE A 356 15.66 2.99 -3.96
N VAL A 357 15.75 1.66 -3.93
CA VAL A 357 16.28 0.89 -2.82
C VAL A 357 17.49 0.11 -3.30
N VAL A 358 18.51 0.05 -2.45
CA VAL A 358 19.71 -0.76 -2.64
C VAL A 358 19.65 -1.94 -1.69
N VAL A 359 19.77 -3.16 -2.21
CA VAL A 359 19.76 -4.41 -1.44
C VAL A 359 20.97 -5.26 -1.77
N GLU A 360 21.54 -5.96 -0.79
CA GLU A 360 22.72 -6.80 -0.97
C GLU A 360 22.39 -8.13 -1.66
N GLU A 361 21.25 -8.72 -1.33
CA GLU A 361 20.85 -10.02 -1.82
C GLU A 361 19.88 -9.90 -3.01
N ASN A 362 19.84 -10.91 -3.88
CA ASN A 362 19.07 -10.88 -5.11
C ASN A 362 17.56 -11.00 -4.85
N PRO A 363 16.76 -9.92 -4.99
CA PRO A 363 15.32 -9.94 -4.72
C PRO A 363 14.49 -10.67 -5.79
N PHE A 364 15.10 -11.06 -6.92
CA PHE A 364 14.46 -11.87 -7.96
C PHE A 364 14.52 -13.37 -7.68
N GLU A 365 15.42 -13.80 -6.78
CA GLU A 365 15.50 -15.20 -6.33
C GLU A 365 14.52 -15.48 -5.18
N ASP A 366 14.47 -14.56 -4.22
CA ASP A 366 13.59 -14.62 -3.06
C ASP A 366 13.19 -13.19 -2.67
N ILE A 367 11.90 -12.95 -2.52
CA ILE A 367 11.40 -11.61 -2.16
C ILE A 367 11.87 -11.18 -0.76
N THR A 368 12.14 -12.11 0.13
CA THR A 368 12.67 -11.81 1.48
C THR A 368 14.07 -11.20 1.45
N ASN A 369 14.81 -11.35 0.34
CA ASN A 369 16.08 -10.68 0.10
C ASN A 369 15.95 -9.15 0.05
N LEU A 370 14.74 -8.62 -0.13
CA LEU A 370 14.46 -7.19 0.07
C LEU A 370 14.77 -6.69 1.48
N ARG A 371 14.89 -7.60 2.48
CA ARG A 371 15.25 -7.24 3.85
C ARG A 371 16.73 -6.89 4.00
N SER A 372 17.57 -7.21 2.99
CA SER A 372 19.01 -6.85 2.95
C SER A 372 19.26 -5.39 2.52
N ILE A 373 18.34 -4.47 2.87
CA ILE A 373 18.44 -3.06 2.51
C ILE A 373 19.68 -2.43 3.11
N THR A 374 20.53 -1.85 2.24
CA THR A 374 21.68 -1.03 2.66
C THR A 374 21.39 0.46 2.58
N ASP A 375 20.66 0.86 1.55
CA ASP A 375 20.36 2.25 1.28
C ASP A 375 18.96 2.42 0.70
N VAL A 376 18.34 3.55 1.03
CA VAL A 376 17.08 4.02 0.43
C VAL A 376 17.31 5.44 -0.06
N PHE A 377 16.83 5.72 -1.27
CA PHE A 377 16.90 7.05 -1.86
C PHE A 377 15.52 7.54 -2.25
N ILE A 378 15.24 8.79 -1.95
CA ILE A 378 14.02 9.51 -2.35
C ILE A 378 14.44 10.81 -3.03
N GLY A 379 14.05 10.98 -4.31
CA GLY A 379 14.53 12.08 -5.14
C GLY A 379 16.06 12.14 -5.18
N ALA A 380 16.74 11.00 -5.35
CA ALA A 380 18.18 10.82 -5.34
C ALA A 380 18.89 11.27 -4.05
N LYS A 381 18.16 11.54 -2.96
CA LYS A 381 18.72 11.84 -1.64
C LYS A 381 18.65 10.61 -0.75
N ARG A 382 19.78 10.26 -0.14
CA ARG A 382 19.85 9.12 0.77
C ARG A 382 19.02 9.38 2.03
N VAL A 383 18.15 8.46 2.34
CA VAL A 383 17.39 8.43 3.61
C VAL A 383 18.32 7.96 4.72
N VAL A 384 18.31 8.65 5.84
CA VAL A 384 19.03 8.22 7.05
C VAL A 384 18.15 7.18 7.75
N ARG A 385 18.63 5.96 7.82
CA ARG A 385 17.98 4.82 8.48
C ARG A 385 18.42 4.75 9.94
#